data_50e5d7953d9f4d198dd58df6740f2e5d
#
_entry.id   50e5d7953d9f4d198dd58df6740f2e5d
#
_cell.length_a   1.000
_cell.length_b   1.000
_cell.length_c   1.000
_cell.angle_alpha   90.00
_cell.angle_beta   90.00
_cell.angle_gamma   90.00
#
_symmetry.space_group_name_H-M   'P 1'
#
loop_
_entity.id
_entity.type
_entity.pdbx_description
1 polymer ?
#
loop_
_entity_poly.entity_id
_entity_poly.type
_entity_poly.pdbx_seq_one_letter_code
_entity_poly.pdbx_strand_id
1 'polypeptide(L)'
;LINDKNPLPAVCFIKKTKGDRFMNKKIMYIITILSTAVLLFLDQIAKYLAVLHLKGQAAIPIIKNVFELQYLENQGAAFGIMQGKKTFFVIGTLIFLVIVVILYHNIPLTKRFTPIRIVAVLIVAGAIGNMIDRVVHQYVIDFFYFKLINFPIFNVADIYVVVACILFILLMLFYYKEEELGQIFPFMKSKKAEE
;
A
#
# COMPACT_ATOMS: atom_id res chain seq x y z
N LEU A 1 -34.75 -16.86 46.44
CA LEU A 1 -33.42 -16.15 46.51
C LEU A 1 -32.69 -16.46 45.21
N ILE A 2 -32.89 -15.61 44.26
CA ILE A 2 -32.28 -15.66 42.93
C ILE A 2 -31.02 -14.78 43.02
N ASN A 3 -29.86 -15.39 42.84
CA ASN A 3 -28.59 -14.67 42.88
C ASN A 3 -28.07 -14.58 41.43
N ASP A 4 -28.50 -13.51 40.77
CA ASP A 4 -28.07 -13.15 39.40
C ASP A 4 -26.75 -12.40 39.49
N LYS A 5 -25.62 -13.06 39.29
CA LYS A 5 -24.31 -12.46 39.08
C LYS A 5 -23.68 -13.00 37.80
N ASN A 6 -24.20 -12.58 36.67
CA ASN A 6 -23.45 -12.61 35.42
C ASN A 6 -23.02 -11.16 35.10
N PRO A 7 -21.74 -10.80 35.28
CA PRO A 7 -21.26 -9.54 34.74
C PRO A 7 -21.20 -9.67 33.21
N LEU A 8 -21.96 -8.84 32.53
CA LEU A 8 -21.84 -8.64 31.08
C LEU A 8 -20.35 -8.41 30.71
N PRO A 9 -19.86 -8.93 29.58
CA PRO A 9 -18.48 -8.73 29.18
C PRO A 9 -18.21 -7.26 29.08
N ALA A 10 -17.16 -6.80 29.79
CA ALA A 10 -16.70 -5.43 29.77
C ALA A 10 -16.41 -5.02 28.32
N VAL A 11 -17.36 -4.35 27.71
CA VAL A 11 -17.14 -3.58 26.47
C VAL A 11 -16.09 -2.54 26.86
N CYS A 12 -14.86 -2.75 26.40
CA CYS A 12 -13.74 -1.84 26.62
C CYS A 12 -14.12 -0.48 26.03
N PHE A 13 -14.72 0.38 26.87
CA PHE A 13 -15.00 1.77 26.52
C PHE A 13 -13.66 2.45 26.29
N ILE A 14 -13.34 2.69 25.01
CA ILE A 14 -12.23 3.53 24.60
C ILE A 14 -12.35 4.83 25.40
N LYS A 15 -11.39 5.07 26.30
CA LYS A 15 -11.31 6.29 27.08
C LYS A 15 -11.17 7.43 26.07
N LYS A 16 -12.28 8.16 25.86
CA LYS A 16 -12.40 9.25 24.89
C LYS A 16 -11.41 10.33 25.30
N THR A 17 -10.22 10.36 24.69
CA THR A 17 -9.28 11.44 24.94
C THR A 17 -9.86 12.73 24.38
N LYS A 18 -9.75 13.81 25.17
CA LYS A 18 -10.33 15.13 24.89
C LYS A 18 -9.62 15.78 23.69
N GLY A 19 -9.84 15.26 22.47
CA GLY A 19 -9.15 15.70 21.26
C GLY A 19 -9.40 14.83 20.01
N ASP A 20 -9.89 13.61 20.19
CA ASP A 20 -10.13 12.72 19.05
C ASP A 20 -11.41 13.12 18.30
N ARG A 21 -11.22 13.91 17.25
CA ARG A 21 -12.30 14.26 16.33
C ARG A 21 -12.56 13.06 15.41
N PHE A 22 -13.69 12.37 15.62
CA PHE A 22 -14.13 11.29 14.72
C PHE A 22 -14.39 11.83 13.32
N MET A 23 -13.83 11.15 12.32
CA MET A 23 -14.09 11.46 10.92
C MET A 23 -15.38 10.79 10.44
N ASN A 24 -16.10 11.46 9.54
CA ASN A 24 -17.26 10.85 8.92
C ASN A 24 -16.80 9.67 8.03
N LYS A 25 -17.34 8.48 8.30
CA LYS A 25 -16.94 7.23 7.61
C LYS A 25 -17.10 7.34 6.09
N LYS A 26 -18.21 7.89 5.61
CA LYS A 26 -18.46 8.04 4.17
C LYS A 26 -17.44 8.98 3.52
N ILE A 27 -17.19 10.13 4.13
CA ILE A 27 -16.22 11.11 3.63
C ILE A 27 -14.83 10.49 3.57
N MET A 28 -14.44 9.73 4.60
CA MET A 28 -13.15 9.07 4.63
C MET A 28 -12.97 8.05 3.49
N TYR A 29 -13.98 7.21 3.22
CA TYR A 29 -13.92 6.28 2.08
C TYR A 29 -13.88 7.01 0.74
N ILE A 30 -14.63 8.09 0.59
CA ILE A 30 -14.58 8.92 -0.64
C ILE A 30 -13.18 9.48 -0.84
N ILE A 31 -12.56 10.06 0.20
CA ILE A 31 -11.20 10.60 0.12
C ILE A 31 -10.22 9.48 -0.25
N THR A 32 -10.32 8.30 0.38
CA THR A 32 -9.44 7.15 0.09
C THR A 32 -9.55 6.73 -1.37
N ILE A 33 -10.78 6.55 -1.88
CA ILE A 33 -11.02 6.14 -3.27
C ILE A 33 -10.50 7.20 -4.25
N LEU A 34 -10.79 8.48 -4.01
CA LEU A 34 -10.32 9.56 -4.88
C LEU A 34 -8.79 9.67 -4.86
N SER A 35 -8.17 9.58 -3.68
CA SER A 35 -6.70 9.61 -3.59
C SER A 35 -6.06 8.42 -4.31
N THR A 36 -6.61 7.22 -4.16
CA THR A 36 -6.13 6.04 -4.90
C THR A 36 -6.30 6.23 -6.40
N ALA A 37 -7.45 6.75 -6.87
CA ALA A 37 -7.68 7.01 -8.29
C ALA A 37 -6.71 8.03 -8.87
N VAL A 38 -6.39 9.09 -8.13
CA VAL A 38 -5.38 10.10 -8.56
C VAL A 38 -3.99 9.47 -8.68
N LEU A 39 -3.57 8.68 -7.68
CA LEU A 39 -2.26 8.01 -7.73
C LEU A 39 -2.18 6.99 -8.88
N LEU A 40 -3.25 6.22 -9.11
CA LEU A 40 -3.35 5.32 -10.26
C LEU A 40 -3.25 6.08 -11.58
N PHE A 41 -3.96 7.20 -11.71
CA PHE A 41 -3.89 8.02 -12.91
C PHE A 41 -2.46 8.52 -13.16
N LEU A 42 -1.76 8.98 -12.11
CA LEU A 42 -0.37 9.44 -12.21
C LEU A 42 0.59 8.31 -12.62
N ASP A 43 0.41 7.11 -12.10
CA ASP A 43 1.20 5.93 -12.52
C ASP A 43 0.94 5.58 -13.98
N GLN A 44 -0.33 5.47 -14.37
CA GLN A 44 -0.70 5.07 -15.72
C GLN A 44 -0.33 6.11 -16.78
N ILE A 45 -0.44 7.42 -16.47
CA ILE A 45 0.01 8.47 -17.39
C ILE A 45 1.54 8.44 -17.53
N ALA A 46 2.30 8.22 -16.45
CA ALA A 46 3.75 8.09 -16.52
C ALA A 46 4.19 6.89 -17.38
N LYS A 47 3.53 5.74 -17.24
CA LYS A 47 3.75 4.55 -18.06
C LYS A 47 3.38 4.79 -19.52
N TYR A 48 2.26 5.45 -19.79
CA TYR A 48 1.87 5.84 -21.15
C TYR A 48 2.93 6.73 -21.81
N LEU A 49 3.42 7.74 -21.09
CA LEU A 49 4.48 8.61 -21.60
C LEU A 49 5.80 7.86 -21.82
N ALA A 50 6.12 6.90 -20.95
CA ALA A 50 7.28 6.02 -21.13
C ALA A 50 7.16 5.17 -22.41
N VAL A 51 5.99 4.60 -22.69
CA VAL A 51 5.74 3.88 -23.95
C VAL A 51 5.91 4.83 -25.15
N LEU A 52 5.35 6.02 -25.10
CA LEU A 52 5.36 6.97 -26.20
C LEU A 52 6.77 7.47 -26.54
N HIS A 53 7.59 7.73 -25.53
CA HIS A 53 8.87 8.43 -25.72
C HIS A 53 10.10 7.54 -25.55
N LEU A 54 10.00 6.38 -24.90
CA LEU A 54 11.16 5.55 -24.59
C LEU A 54 11.16 4.18 -25.28
N LYS A 55 9.98 3.68 -25.72
CA LYS A 55 9.90 2.36 -26.35
C LYS A 55 10.63 2.37 -27.69
N GLY A 56 11.60 1.45 -27.85
CA GLY A 56 12.43 1.36 -29.05
C GLY A 56 13.48 2.48 -29.19
N GLN A 57 13.64 3.32 -28.18
CA GLN A 57 14.65 4.37 -28.16
C GLN A 57 15.82 4.02 -27.23
N ALA A 58 16.96 4.68 -27.46
CA ALA A 58 18.10 4.61 -26.53
C ALA A 58 17.72 5.22 -25.18
N ALA A 59 18.36 4.72 -24.09
CA ALA A 59 18.17 5.29 -22.75
C ALA A 59 18.50 6.78 -22.72
N ILE A 60 17.67 7.57 -22.07
CA ILE A 60 17.85 9.02 -21.89
C ILE A 60 18.53 9.27 -20.54
N PRO A 61 19.79 9.71 -20.50
CA PRO A 61 20.48 10.03 -19.26
C PRO A 61 19.94 11.33 -18.66
N ILE A 62 19.36 11.25 -17.47
CA ILE A 62 18.97 12.42 -16.66
C ILE A 62 20.18 12.93 -15.86
N ILE A 63 20.93 11.99 -15.25
CA ILE A 63 22.21 12.24 -14.61
C ILE A 63 23.19 11.24 -15.18
N LYS A 64 24.20 11.72 -15.94
CA LYS A 64 25.17 10.90 -16.67
C LYS A 64 25.78 9.83 -15.74
N ASN A 65 25.70 8.57 -16.15
CA ASN A 65 26.19 7.38 -15.45
C ASN A 65 25.56 7.11 -14.07
N VAL A 66 24.53 7.86 -13.66
CA VAL A 66 23.85 7.69 -12.36
C VAL A 66 22.41 7.28 -12.52
N PHE A 67 21.61 8.05 -13.28
CA PHE A 67 20.18 7.87 -13.41
C PHE A 67 19.71 8.11 -14.84
N GLU A 68 19.00 7.15 -15.41
CA GLU A 68 18.53 7.16 -16.80
C GLU A 68 17.03 6.80 -16.87
N LEU A 69 16.38 7.25 -17.93
CA LEU A 69 15.06 6.74 -18.34
C LEU A 69 15.29 5.68 -19.41
N GLN A 70 14.93 4.43 -19.11
CA GLN A 70 15.12 3.29 -20.00
C GLN A 70 13.86 2.43 -19.98
N TYR A 71 13.22 2.24 -21.13
CA TYR A 71 12.03 1.40 -21.27
C TYR A 71 12.35 -0.08 -21.08
N LEU A 72 11.55 -0.76 -20.25
CA LEU A 72 11.63 -2.19 -20.03
C LEU A 72 10.22 -2.81 -19.92
N GLU A 73 9.97 -3.91 -20.62
CA GLU A 73 8.79 -4.77 -20.45
C GLU A 73 9.13 -5.88 -19.43
N ASN A 74 8.73 -5.67 -18.17
CA ASN A 74 9.03 -6.58 -17.07
C ASN A 74 7.97 -7.68 -16.94
N GLN A 75 8.30 -8.90 -17.35
CA GLN A 75 7.41 -10.07 -17.26
C GLN A 75 7.47 -10.82 -15.92
N GLY A 76 8.34 -10.38 -15.00
CA GLY A 76 8.56 -11.03 -13.70
C GLY A 76 8.29 -10.14 -12.51
N ALA A 77 8.96 -10.48 -11.39
CA ALA A 77 9.16 -9.61 -10.24
C ALA A 77 10.48 -8.84 -10.38
N ALA A 78 10.89 -8.14 -9.30
CA ALA A 78 12.21 -7.53 -9.23
C ALA A 78 13.31 -8.55 -9.59
N PHE A 79 14.35 -8.09 -10.27
CA PHE A 79 15.48 -8.91 -10.78
C PHE A 79 15.09 -10.02 -11.78
N GLY A 80 13.90 -9.90 -12.45
CA GLY A 80 13.46 -10.87 -13.46
C GLY A 80 13.07 -12.24 -12.88
N ILE A 81 12.80 -12.33 -11.57
CA ILE A 81 12.38 -13.57 -10.92
C ILE A 81 10.97 -13.94 -11.39
N MET A 82 10.70 -15.24 -11.63
CA MET A 82 9.40 -15.81 -12.02
C MET A 82 8.84 -15.21 -13.33
N GLN A 83 9.68 -15.02 -14.35
CA GLN A 83 9.21 -14.56 -15.68
C GLN A 83 8.09 -15.43 -16.25
N GLY A 84 7.12 -14.79 -16.92
CA GLY A 84 5.99 -15.48 -17.53
C GLY A 84 4.90 -15.98 -16.56
N LYS A 85 5.04 -15.75 -15.25
CA LYS A 85 4.06 -16.19 -14.23
C LYS A 85 2.98 -15.12 -13.95
N LYS A 86 2.49 -14.43 -14.99
CA LYS A 86 1.47 -13.37 -14.87
C LYS A 86 0.31 -13.76 -13.95
N THR A 87 -0.30 -14.93 -14.16
CA THR A 87 -1.46 -15.39 -13.39
C THR A 87 -1.17 -15.48 -11.90
N PHE A 88 0.03 -15.95 -11.54
CA PHE A 88 0.47 -16.01 -10.15
C PHE A 88 0.52 -14.59 -9.52
N PHE A 89 1.10 -13.62 -10.23
CA PHE A 89 1.17 -12.23 -9.74
C PHE A 89 -0.21 -11.59 -9.63
N VAL A 90 -1.10 -11.81 -10.59
CA VAL A 90 -2.46 -11.26 -10.55
C VAL A 90 -3.25 -11.84 -9.38
N ILE A 91 -3.25 -13.16 -9.20
CA ILE A 91 -3.96 -13.83 -8.10
C ILE A 91 -3.36 -13.38 -6.75
N GLY A 92 -2.04 -13.36 -6.62
CA GLY A 92 -1.37 -12.91 -5.39
C GLY A 92 -1.73 -11.46 -5.05
N THR A 93 -1.75 -10.57 -6.05
CA THR A 93 -2.18 -9.18 -5.86
C THR A 93 -3.64 -9.08 -5.43
N LEU A 94 -4.55 -9.86 -6.02
CA LEU A 94 -5.97 -9.88 -5.62
C LEU A 94 -6.14 -10.32 -4.17
N ILE A 95 -5.49 -11.42 -3.76
CA ILE A 95 -5.52 -11.90 -2.37
C ILE A 95 -4.97 -10.81 -1.43
N PHE A 96 -3.84 -10.21 -1.78
CA PHE A 96 -3.23 -9.14 -1.01
C PHE A 96 -4.18 -7.94 -0.86
N LEU A 97 -4.83 -7.49 -1.95
CA LEU A 97 -5.79 -6.39 -1.91
C LEU A 97 -6.98 -6.68 -1.01
N VAL A 98 -7.50 -7.92 -1.03
CA VAL A 98 -8.59 -8.35 -0.12
C VAL A 98 -8.14 -8.21 1.34
N ILE A 99 -6.94 -8.68 1.68
CA ILE A 99 -6.38 -8.55 3.03
C ILE A 99 -6.26 -7.07 3.43
N VAL A 100 -5.72 -6.22 2.55
CA VAL A 100 -5.59 -4.78 2.82
C VAL A 100 -6.95 -4.12 3.05
N VAL A 101 -7.97 -4.47 2.27
CA VAL A 101 -9.35 -3.94 2.44
C VAL A 101 -9.94 -4.36 3.79
N ILE A 102 -9.76 -5.62 4.20
CA ILE A 102 -10.22 -6.12 5.51
C ILE A 102 -9.53 -5.35 6.64
N LEU A 103 -8.20 -5.20 6.56
CA LEU A 103 -7.43 -4.46 7.57
C LEU A 103 -7.82 -2.97 7.59
N TYR A 104 -8.02 -2.36 6.42
CA TYR A 104 -8.45 -0.97 6.31
C TYR A 104 -9.81 -0.72 6.99
N HIS A 105 -10.73 -1.68 6.89
CA HIS A 105 -12.05 -1.58 7.55
C HIS A 105 -11.95 -1.53 9.07
N ASN A 106 -10.93 -2.15 9.65
CA ASN A 106 -10.68 -2.19 11.09
C ASN A 106 -10.01 -0.91 11.63
N ILE A 107 -9.47 -0.04 10.76
CA ILE A 107 -8.78 1.18 11.21
C ILE A 107 -9.76 2.13 11.88
N PRO A 108 -9.51 2.55 13.14
CA PRO A 108 -10.39 3.47 13.87
C PRO A 108 -10.54 4.83 13.17
N LEU A 109 -11.75 5.40 13.18
CA LEU A 109 -12.12 6.63 12.47
C LEU A 109 -11.61 7.93 13.14
N THR A 110 -10.44 7.91 13.72
CA THR A 110 -9.83 9.09 14.35
C THR A 110 -8.66 9.62 13.52
N LYS A 111 -8.30 10.88 13.73
CA LYS A 111 -7.17 11.52 13.04
C LYS A 111 -5.84 10.86 13.36
N ARG A 112 -5.71 10.23 14.51
CA ARG A 112 -4.52 9.49 14.94
C ARG A 112 -4.12 8.42 13.92
N PHE A 113 -5.10 7.77 13.29
CA PHE A 113 -4.89 6.70 12.32
C PHE A 113 -4.84 7.18 10.84
N THR A 114 -4.78 8.49 10.60
CA THR A 114 -4.60 9.01 9.23
C THR A 114 -3.32 8.50 8.56
N PRO A 115 -2.15 8.44 9.23
CA PRO A 115 -0.92 7.98 8.59
C PRO A 115 -1.02 6.55 8.05
N ILE A 116 -1.61 5.61 8.81
CA ILE A 116 -1.76 4.23 8.32
C ILE A 116 -2.74 4.12 7.14
N ARG A 117 -3.71 5.03 7.02
CA ARG A 117 -4.58 5.12 5.84
C ARG A 117 -3.82 5.59 4.60
N ILE A 118 -2.88 6.53 4.76
CA ILE A 118 -2.01 6.97 3.67
C ILE A 118 -1.18 5.78 3.19
N VAL A 119 -0.61 4.99 4.09
CA VAL A 119 0.10 3.75 3.75
C VAL A 119 -0.79 2.80 2.93
N ALA A 120 -2.02 2.56 3.38
CA ALA A 120 -2.95 1.69 2.66
C ALA A 120 -3.28 2.23 1.25
N VAL A 121 -3.49 3.54 1.09
CA VAL A 121 -3.74 4.18 -0.21
C VAL A 121 -2.57 3.98 -1.16
N LEU A 122 -1.34 4.22 -0.70
CA LEU A 122 -0.12 4.05 -1.50
C LEU A 122 0.06 2.58 -1.93
N ILE A 123 -0.08 1.63 -0.99
CA ILE A 123 0.03 0.20 -1.28
C ILE A 123 -1.02 -0.24 -2.31
N VAL A 124 -2.28 0.16 -2.12
CA VAL A 124 -3.37 -0.21 -3.02
C VAL A 124 -3.14 0.39 -4.42
N ALA A 125 -2.75 1.67 -4.50
CA ALA A 125 -2.47 2.32 -5.78
C ALA A 125 -1.31 1.63 -6.53
N GLY A 126 -0.20 1.34 -5.85
CA GLY A 126 0.93 0.66 -6.46
C GLY A 126 0.61 -0.77 -6.90
N ALA A 127 -0.09 -1.54 -6.04
CA ALA A 127 -0.49 -2.91 -6.35
C ALA A 127 -1.44 -2.96 -7.56
N ILE A 128 -2.47 -2.09 -7.59
CA ILE A 128 -3.42 -2.02 -8.71
C ILE A 128 -2.73 -1.52 -9.97
N GLY A 129 -1.86 -0.51 -9.92
CA GLY A 129 -1.12 0.02 -11.06
C GLY A 129 -0.35 -1.08 -11.79
N ASN A 130 0.45 -1.86 -11.08
CA ASN A 130 1.20 -2.98 -11.65
C ASN A 130 0.31 -4.18 -12.03
N MET A 131 -0.85 -4.35 -11.39
CA MET A 131 -1.83 -5.36 -11.78
C MET A 131 -2.51 -5.01 -13.10
N ILE A 132 -2.89 -3.75 -13.34
CA ILE A 132 -3.48 -3.28 -14.59
C ILE A 132 -2.54 -3.62 -15.76
N ASP A 133 -1.26 -3.27 -15.66
CA ASP A 133 -0.28 -3.56 -16.70
C ASP A 133 -0.22 -5.07 -17.00
N ARG A 134 -0.15 -5.92 -15.97
CA ARG A 134 -0.11 -7.37 -16.15
C ARG A 134 -1.37 -7.93 -16.79
N VAL A 135 -2.54 -7.39 -16.48
CA VAL A 135 -3.80 -7.84 -17.07
C VAL A 135 -3.90 -7.41 -18.53
N VAL A 136 -3.54 -6.17 -18.85
CA VAL A 136 -3.71 -5.56 -20.18
C VAL A 136 -2.56 -5.97 -21.12
N HIS A 137 -1.31 -5.84 -20.66
CA HIS A 137 -0.12 -5.97 -21.50
C HIS A 137 0.63 -7.30 -21.29
N GLN A 138 0.37 -8.05 -20.21
CA GLN A 138 1.07 -9.27 -19.78
C GLN A 138 2.46 -9.03 -19.18
N TYR A 139 2.90 -7.80 -19.08
CA TYR A 139 4.11 -7.34 -18.44
C TYR A 139 3.85 -6.03 -17.67
N VAL A 140 4.81 -5.58 -16.88
CA VAL A 140 4.79 -4.27 -16.22
C VAL A 140 5.69 -3.33 -17.02
N ILE A 141 5.25 -2.07 -17.20
CA ILE A 141 6.05 -1.04 -17.87
C ILE A 141 6.94 -0.38 -16.83
N ASP A 142 8.25 -0.62 -16.93
CA ASP A 142 9.28 -0.03 -16.07
C ASP A 142 10.13 0.95 -16.88
N PHE A 143 10.64 2.03 -16.21
CA PHE A 143 11.38 3.06 -16.96
C PHE A 143 12.34 3.91 -16.14
N PHE A 144 12.39 3.83 -14.82
CA PHE A 144 13.40 4.49 -13.98
C PHE A 144 14.58 3.54 -13.72
N TYR A 145 15.79 3.95 -14.06
CA TYR A 145 16.99 3.14 -13.91
C TYR A 145 18.11 3.85 -13.17
N PHE A 146 18.45 3.36 -11.97
CA PHE A 146 19.65 3.76 -11.26
C PHE A 146 20.86 2.99 -11.78
N LYS A 147 21.48 3.51 -12.84
CA LYS A 147 22.61 2.88 -13.55
C LYS A 147 23.82 2.72 -12.67
N LEU A 148 24.14 3.70 -11.81
CA LEU A 148 25.31 3.71 -10.94
C LEU A 148 25.46 2.43 -10.11
N ILE A 149 24.35 1.91 -9.60
CA ILE A 149 24.31 0.73 -8.74
C ILE A 149 23.68 -0.48 -9.43
N ASN A 150 23.43 -0.38 -10.74
CA ASN A 150 22.73 -1.40 -11.53
C ASN A 150 21.46 -1.90 -10.84
N PHE A 151 20.65 -0.95 -10.31
CA PHE A 151 19.39 -1.29 -9.65
C PHE A 151 18.36 -1.73 -10.68
N PRO A 152 17.47 -2.70 -10.39
CA PRO A 152 16.40 -3.07 -11.31
C PRO A 152 15.61 -1.86 -11.78
N ILE A 153 15.27 -1.84 -13.06
CA ILE A 153 14.42 -0.77 -13.62
C ILE A 153 13.05 -0.88 -12.96
N PHE A 154 12.45 0.23 -12.58
CA PHE A 154 11.21 0.33 -11.81
C PHE A 154 10.31 1.46 -12.32
N ASN A 155 9.12 1.59 -11.75
CA ASN A 155 8.10 2.57 -12.15
C ASN A 155 7.53 3.35 -10.95
N VAL A 156 6.51 4.18 -11.21
CA VAL A 156 5.86 5.02 -10.18
C VAL A 156 5.11 4.17 -9.16
N ALA A 157 4.42 3.10 -9.58
CA ALA A 157 3.72 2.19 -8.68
C ALA A 157 4.67 1.53 -7.68
N ASP A 158 5.89 1.17 -8.11
CA ASP A 158 6.91 0.59 -7.22
C ASP A 158 7.38 1.62 -6.18
N ILE A 159 7.52 2.90 -6.57
CA ILE A 159 7.83 3.99 -5.63
C ILE A 159 6.74 4.07 -4.55
N TYR A 160 5.47 3.99 -4.93
CA TYR A 160 4.37 4.01 -3.95
C TYR A 160 4.48 2.86 -2.95
N VAL A 161 4.75 1.64 -3.42
CA VAL A 161 4.90 0.46 -2.56
C VAL A 161 6.10 0.62 -1.62
N VAL A 162 7.26 1.03 -2.13
CA VAL A 162 8.47 1.22 -1.32
C VAL A 162 8.26 2.29 -0.24
N VAL A 163 7.73 3.46 -0.62
CA VAL A 163 7.41 4.54 0.33
C VAL A 163 6.41 4.07 1.38
N ALA A 164 5.37 3.34 0.97
CA ALA A 164 4.39 2.78 1.89
C ALA A 164 5.02 1.79 2.88
N CYS A 165 5.90 0.90 2.43
CA CYS A 165 6.61 -0.04 3.30
C CYS A 165 7.50 0.68 4.32
N ILE A 166 8.26 1.69 3.88
CA ILE A 166 9.10 2.49 4.78
C ILE A 166 8.23 3.21 5.82
N LEU A 167 7.17 3.90 5.37
CA LEU A 167 6.24 4.59 6.28
C LEU A 167 5.59 3.61 7.24
N PHE A 168 5.15 2.45 6.78
CA PHE A 168 4.56 1.41 7.63
C PHE A 168 5.51 1.00 8.74
N ILE A 169 6.77 0.67 8.40
CA ILE A 169 7.79 0.29 9.39
C ILE A 169 8.01 1.41 10.41
N LEU A 170 8.17 2.66 9.96
CA LEU A 170 8.36 3.80 10.84
C LEU A 170 7.16 4.03 11.77
N LEU A 171 5.94 3.88 11.27
CA LEU A 171 4.73 3.98 12.06
C LEU A 171 4.63 2.88 13.12
N MET A 172 5.00 1.65 12.77
CA MET A 172 4.99 0.51 13.70
C MET A 172 6.04 0.68 14.80
N LEU A 173 7.24 1.16 14.46
CA LEU A 173 8.35 1.27 15.42
C LEU A 173 8.27 2.50 16.31
N PHE A 174 7.78 3.64 15.81
CA PHE A 174 7.94 4.93 16.47
C PHE A 174 6.63 5.68 16.73
N TYR A 175 5.53 5.31 16.07
CA TYR A 175 4.30 6.11 16.14
C TYR A 175 3.18 5.42 16.90
N TYR A 176 2.86 4.15 16.61
CA TYR A 176 1.76 3.43 17.27
C TYR A 176 2.23 2.64 18.49
N LYS A 177 1.37 2.57 19.52
CA LYS A 177 1.55 1.69 20.68
C LYS A 177 0.90 0.32 20.42
N GLU A 178 1.32 -0.71 21.15
CA GLU A 178 0.76 -2.07 21.03
C GLU A 178 -0.78 -2.11 21.15
N GLU A 179 -1.34 -1.34 22.09
CA GLU A 179 -2.78 -1.24 22.31
C GLU A 179 -3.53 -0.66 21.09
N GLU A 180 -2.92 0.30 20.36
CA GLU A 180 -3.45 0.89 19.14
C GLU A 180 -3.36 -0.10 17.97
N LEU A 181 -2.26 -0.86 17.89
CA LEU A 181 -2.05 -1.89 16.86
C LEU A 181 -3.05 -3.04 17.01
N GLY A 182 -3.39 -3.44 18.22
CA GLY A 182 -4.42 -4.44 18.48
C GLY A 182 -5.81 -4.07 17.97
N GLN A 183 -6.07 -2.77 17.69
CA GLN A 183 -7.32 -2.32 17.07
C GLN A 183 -7.34 -2.55 15.56
N ILE A 184 -6.19 -2.41 14.90
CA ILE A 184 -6.04 -2.61 13.44
C ILE A 184 -5.83 -4.08 13.13
N PHE A 185 -4.99 -4.74 13.94
CA PHE A 185 -4.56 -6.12 13.77
C PHE A 185 -5.11 -6.98 14.91
N PRO A 186 -6.29 -7.61 14.77
CA PRO A 186 -6.92 -8.37 15.84
C PRO A 186 -6.05 -9.51 16.41
N PHE A 187 -5.13 -10.05 15.60
CA PHE A 187 -4.18 -11.10 16.02
C PHE A 187 -3.06 -10.58 16.95
N MET A 188 -2.87 -9.25 17.05
CA MET A 188 -1.90 -8.61 17.94
C MET A 188 -2.49 -8.18 19.30
N LYS A 189 -3.73 -8.53 19.60
CA LYS A 189 -4.31 -8.27 20.92
C LYS A 189 -3.48 -9.00 21.97
N SER A 190 -2.82 -8.22 22.84
CA SER A 190 -2.05 -8.75 23.95
C SER A 190 -2.93 -9.63 24.84
N LYS A 191 -2.44 -10.79 25.27
CA LYS A 191 -3.08 -11.69 26.27
C LYS A 191 -3.16 -11.07 27.68
N LYS A 192 -2.64 -9.87 27.90
CA LYS A 192 -2.65 -9.16 29.19
C LYS A 192 -4.01 -8.60 29.64
N ALA A 193 -5.09 -8.88 28.94
CA ALA A 193 -6.43 -8.46 29.34
C ALA A 193 -7.23 -9.56 30.08
N GLU A 194 -6.61 -10.71 30.40
CA GLU A 194 -7.27 -11.84 31.09
C GLU A 194 -6.66 -12.16 32.46
N GLU A 195 -5.80 -11.29 33.01
CA GLU A 195 -5.34 -11.39 34.42
C GLU A 195 -5.96 -10.32 35.30
#